data_25e4da097b18f1f716b64908ef271819
#
_entry.id   25e4da097b18f1f716b64908ef271819
#
_cell.length_a   1.000
_cell.length_b   1.000
_cell.length_c   1.000
_cell.angle_alpha   90.00
_cell.angle_beta   90.00
_cell.angle_gamma   90.00
#
_symmetry.space_group_name_H-M   'P 1'
#
loop_
_entity.id
_entity.type
_entity.pdbx_description
1 polymer ?
#
loop_
_entity_poly.entity_id
_entity_poly.type
_entity_poly.pdbx_seq_one_letter_code
_entity_poly.pdbx_strand_id
1 'polypeptide(L)'
;MLIALVFIITALVPGEHGASSTSCSNDQMKDAWRQLIIKMHNFRRSQLAKHTMMRKTKYDLPQAGNMMELAYDCQLEADAIRYANSCSISPLPKGNVAGVNITSKSEESIYHGIREAVMSWWRVVTESGPTKDVIFESKYVNTSTAFFTEMAWATNEKVGCGLAACNQTYLVVVCRYSPGGNIVGEQIYKPNKPCVDCPHKSTCSPDEGLCVGS
;
A
#
# COMPACT_ATOMS: atom_id res chain seq x y z
N MET A 1 22.83 19.75 58.74
CA MET A 1 22.85 18.52 57.91
C MET A 1 21.69 18.61 56.93
N LEU A 2 21.98 19.12 55.73
CA LEU A 2 20.96 19.24 54.68
C LEU A 2 20.92 17.92 53.87
N ILE A 3 19.78 17.26 53.87
CA ILE A 3 19.51 16.10 53.02
C ILE A 3 19.00 16.59 51.69
N ALA A 4 19.79 16.46 50.64
CA ALA A 4 19.37 16.74 49.27
C ALA A 4 18.56 15.57 48.74
N LEU A 5 17.26 15.75 48.50
CA LEU A 5 16.41 14.81 47.76
C LEU A 5 16.75 14.90 46.28
N VAL A 6 17.33 13.86 45.71
CA VAL A 6 17.52 13.67 44.29
C VAL A 6 16.22 13.08 43.71
N PHE A 7 15.47 13.89 42.97
CA PHE A 7 14.35 13.39 42.15
C PHE A 7 14.92 12.76 40.87
N ILE A 8 14.82 11.44 40.77
CA ILE A 8 15.08 10.73 39.53
C ILE A 8 13.82 10.89 38.64
N ILE A 9 13.90 11.74 37.64
CA ILE A 9 12.89 11.83 36.59
C ILE A 9 13.14 10.68 35.62
N THR A 10 12.34 9.61 35.72
CA THR A 10 12.28 8.57 34.68
C THR A 10 11.57 9.14 33.47
N ALA A 11 12.33 9.47 32.44
CA ALA A 11 11.77 9.81 31.13
C ALA A 11 11.09 8.56 30.58
N LEU A 12 9.75 8.61 30.42
CA LEU A 12 9.00 7.65 29.63
C LEU A 12 9.44 7.82 28.18
N VAL A 13 10.23 6.87 27.68
CA VAL A 13 10.53 6.74 26.25
C VAL A 13 9.21 6.36 25.57
N PRO A 14 8.70 7.16 24.60
CA PRO A 14 7.53 6.75 23.83
C PRO A 14 7.88 5.44 23.13
N GLY A 15 7.00 4.43 23.27
CA GLY A 15 7.17 3.13 22.67
C GLY A 15 7.38 3.27 21.16
N GLU A 16 8.50 2.80 20.65
CA GLU A 16 8.71 2.62 19.23
C GLU A 16 7.63 1.64 18.74
N HIS A 17 6.67 2.14 17.98
CA HIS A 17 5.76 1.29 17.23
C HIS A 17 6.64 0.45 16.32
N GLY A 18 6.61 -0.87 16.49
CA GLY A 18 7.48 -1.81 15.80
C GLY A 18 7.36 -1.60 14.28
N ALA A 19 8.36 -0.95 13.71
CA ALA A 19 8.49 -0.86 12.26
C ALA A 19 8.58 -2.29 11.73
N SER A 20 7.60 -2.72 10.96
CA SER A 20 7.65 -4.00 10.25
C SER A 20 8.97 -4.06 9.51
N SER A 21 9.79 -5.08 9.78
CA SER A 21 11.08 -5.25 9.11
C SER A 21 10.82 -5.37 7.60
N THR A 22 11.34 -4.42 6.83
CA THR A 22 11.31 -4.48 5.36
C THR A 22 12.56 -5.13 4.78
N SER A 23 13.39 -5.73 5.64
CA SER A 23 14.61 -6.41 5.19
C SER A 23 14.30 -7.82 4.69
N CYS A 24 14.53 -8.03 3.40
CA CYS A 24 14.43 -9.34 2.74
C CYS A 24 15.82 -9.72 2.17
N SER A 25 16.06 -11.02 2.03
CA SER A 25 17.33 -11.56 1.54
C SER A 25 17.60 -11.35 0.03
N ASN A 26 16.65 -10.78 -0.70
CA ASN A 26 16.77 -10.58 -2.13
C ASN A 26 17.50 -9.27 -2.46
N ASP A 27 18.61 -9.35 -3.21
CA ASP A 27 19.46 -8.20 -3.57
C ASP A 27 18.91 -7.37 -4.73
N GLN A 28 17.93 -7.86 -5.50
CA GLN A 28 17.31 -7.12 -6.60
C GLN A 28 16.48 -5.93 -6.10
N MET A 29 15.98 -6.01 -4.85
CA MET A 29 15.26 -4.94 -4.18
C MET A 29 16.11 -4.35 -3.05
N LYS A 30 16.17 -3.03 -2.96
CA LYS A 30 16.83 -2.31 -1.86
C LYS A 30 15.82 -2.03 -0.73
N ASP A 31 16.28 -2.05 0.52
CA ASP A 31 15.42 -1.75 1.68
C ASP A 31 14.79 -0.36 1.58
N ALA A 32 15.51 0.63 1.07
CA ALA A 32 14.96 1.97 0.83
C ALA A 32 13.76 1.96 -0.15
N TRP A 33 13.77 1.10 -1.16
CA TRP A 33 12.66 0.95 -2.10
C TRP A 33 11.47 0.22 -1.46
N ARG A 34 11.73 -0.81 -0.65
CA ARG A 34 10.70 -1.52 0.15
C ARG A 34 9.98 -0.56 1.08
N GLN A 35 10.76 0.25 1.82
CA GLN A 35 10.24 1.28 2.72
C GLN A 35 9.43 2.35 1.98
N LEU A 36 9.89 2.80 0.82
CA LEU A 36 9.15 3.73 -0.03
C LEU A 36 7.78 3.17 -0.41
N ILE A 37 7.77 1.93 -0.92
CA ILE A 37 6.56 1.26 -1.39
C ILE A 37 5.54 1.13 -0.27
N ILE A 38 5.94 0.56 0.89
CA ILE A 38 5.02 0.35 2.01
C ILE A 38 4.49 1.68 2.55
N LYS A 39 5.36 2.68 2.69
CA LYS A 39 4.96 4.02 3.12
C LYS A 39 3.95 4.66 2.16
N MET A 40 4.17 4.55 0.86
CA MET A 40 3.23 5.11 -0.13
C MET A 40 1.87 4.41 -0.09
N HIS A 41 1.84 3.09 0.06
CA HIS A 41 0.60 2.33 0.17
C HIS A 41 -0.18 2.72 1.43
N ASN A 42 0.44 2.64 2.61
CA ASN A 42 -0.22 2.92 3.87
C ASN A 42 -0.66 4.39 3.97
N PHE A 43 0.14 5.34 3.46
CA PHE A 43 -0.27 6.72 3.36
C PHE A 43 -1.56 6.90 2.54
N ARG A 44 -1.68 6.23 1.38
CA ARG A 44 -2.88 6.30 0.54
C ARG A 44 -4.09 5.63 1.20
N ARG A 45 -3.89 4.49 1.83
CA ARG A 45 -4.94 3.78 2.58
C ARG A 45 -5.44 4.63 3.76
N SER A 46 -4.53 5.25 4.52
CA SER A 46 -4.85 6.20 5.58
C SER A 46 -5.68 7.38 5.07
N GLN A 47 -5.27 7.97 3.94
CA GLN A 47 -6.01 9.09 3.35
C GLN A 47 -7.41 8.70 2.90
N LEU A 48 -7.61 7.50 2.36
CA LEU A 48 -8.91 6.97 2.02
C LEU A 48 -9.75 6.72 3.28
N ALA A 49 -9.19 6.06 4.27
CA ALA A 49 -9.88 5.78 5.53
C ALA A 49 -10.39 7.05 6.20
N LYS A 50 -9.56 8.09 6.25
CA LYS A 50 -9.89 9.40 6.85
C LYS A 50 -10.64 10.35 5.92
N HIS A 51 -10.87 10.00 4.66
CA HIS A 51 -11.51 10.84 3.64
C HIS A 51 -10.79 12.19 3.39
N THR A 52 -9.49 12.27 3.65
CA THR A 52 -8.75 13.53 3.58
C THR A 52 -8.38 13.95 2.15
N MET A 53 -8.28 13.00 1.21
CA MET A 53 -7.89 13.23 -0.19
C MET A 53 -9.04 13.11 -1.18
N MET A 54 -10.16 12.48 -0.80
CA MET A 54 -11.24 12.12 -1.73
C MET A 54 -12.12 13.30 -2.14
N ARG A 55 -12.01 14.44 -1.44
CA ARG A 55 -12.76 15.67 -1.77
C ARG A 55 -12.47 16.26 -3.16
N LYS A 56 -11.37 15.83 -3.79
CA LYS A 56 -10.94 16.32 -5.11
C LYS A 56 -11.26 15.36 -6.25
N THR A 57 -11.89 14.22 -5.96
CA THR A 57 -12.24 13.23 -6.98
C THR A 57 -13.70 13.40 -7.39
N LYS A 58 -14.00 13.02 -8.63
CA LYS A 58 -15.38 12.93 -9.13
C LYS A 58 -16.22 11.92 -8.33
N TYR A 59 -15.56 10.97 -7.71
CA TYR A 59 -16.15 9.87 -6.94
C TYR A 59 -15.96 10.17 -5.47
N ASP A 60 -16.95 10.77 -4.82
CA ASP A 60 -16.99 11.07 -3.39
C ASP A 60 -17.09 9.76 -2.58
N LEU A 61 -15.99 9.04 -2.48
CA LEU A 61 -15.93 7.74 -1.81
C LEU A 61 -16.03 7.89 -0.29
N PRO A 62 -16.82 7.05 0.41
CA PRO A 62 -16.97 7.13 1.86
C PRO A 62 -15.67 6.77 2.61
N GLN A 63 -15.62 7.12 3.89
CA GLN A 63 -14.57 6.68 4.81
C GLN A 63 -14.55 5.15 4.91
N ALA A 64 -13.38 4.56 5.22
CA ALA A 64 -13.22 3.13 5.38
C ALA A 64 -13.06 2.75 6.86
N GLY A 65 -13.99 1.92 7.37
CA GLY A 65 -14.03 1.51 8.77
C GLY A 65 -13.10 0.34 9.13
N ASN A 66 -12.65 -0.43 8.12
CA ASN A 66 -11.90 -1.68 8.31
C ASN A 66 -10.56 -1.73 7.55
N MET A 67 -10.00 -0.59 7.21
CA MET A 67 -8.78 -0.51 6.39
C MET A 67 -7.56 -1.02 7.15
N MET A 68 -7.03 -2.18 6.76
CA MET A 68 -5.81 -2.73 7.37
C MET A 68 -4.57 -1.94 6.97
N GLU A 69 -3.63 -1.77 7.88
CA GLU A 69 -2.26 -1.39 7.57
C GLU A 69 -1.56 -2.57 6.87
N LEU A 70 -0.87 -2.28 5.76
CA LEU A 70 -0.10 -3.30 5.05
C LEU A 70 1.27 -3.49 5.70
N ALA A 71 1.67 -4.76 5.91
CA ALA A 71 3.04 -5.15 6.21
C ALA A 71 3.77 -5.57 4.91
N TYR A 72 5.10 -5.37 4.87
CA TYR A 72 5.88 -5.85 3.73
C TYR A 72 6.16 -7.35 3.85
N ASP A 73 6.05 -8.07 2.71
CA ASP A 73 6.19 -9.53 2.67
C ASP A 73 7.21 -9.97 1.63
N CYS A 74 8.26 -10.67 2.07
CA CYS A 74 9.36 -11.11 1.23
C CYS A 74 8.98 -12.24 0.25
N GLN A 75 7.96 -13.04 0.58
CA GLN A 75 7.49 -14.08 -0.33
C GLN A 75 6.72 -13.47 -1.49
N LEU A 76 5.86 -12.50 -1.22
CA LEU A 76 5.16 -11.73 -2.24
C LEU A 76 6.15 -10.93 -3.10
N GLU A 77 7.24 -10.42 -2.51
CA GLU A 77 8.32 -9.78 -3.25
C GLU A 77 8.96 -10.74 -4.25
N ALA A 78 9.33 -11.95 -3.81
CA ALA A 78 9.93 -12.94 -4.70
C ALA A 78 9.01 -13.30 -5.88
N ASP A 79 7.71 -13.41 -5.65
CA ASP A 79 6.71 -13.64 -6.70
C ASP A 79 6.59 -12.44 -7.65
N ALA A 80 6.61 -11.22 -7.11
CA ALA A 80 6.57 -9.99 -7.90
C ALA A 80 7.81 -9.83 -8.78
N ILE A 81 8.99 -10.14 -8.26
CA ILE A 81 10.26 -10.12 -9.01
C ILE A 81 10.22 -11.10 -10.18
N ARG A 82 9.76 -12.33 -9.97
CA ARG A 82 9.63 -13.31 -11.06
C ARG A 82 8.76 -12.78 -12.19
N TYR A 83 7.64 -12.14 -11.84
CA TYR A 83 6.77 -11.56 -12.86
C TYR A 83 7.42 -10.35 -13.53
N ALA A 84 8.04 -9.43 -12.78
CA ALA A 84 8.70 -8.26 -13.33
C ALA A 84 9.81 -8.63 -14.34
N ASN A 85 10.57 -9.69 -14.05
CA ASN A 85 11.64 -10.19 -14.93
C ASN A 85 11.12 -10.73 -16.28
N SER A 86 9.83 -11.04 -16.40
CA SER A 86 9.23 -11.36 -17.71
C SER A 86 9.00 -10.13 -18.59
N CYS A 87 9.18 -8.92 -18.05
CA CYS A 87 8.93 -7.65 -18.73
C CYS A 87 7.49 -7.50 -19.27
N SER A 88 6.56 -8.30 -18.80
CA SER A 88 5.15 -8.21 -19.13
C SER A 88 4.45 -7.13 -18.29
N ILE A 89 3.56 -6.38 -18.93
CA ILE A 89 2.64 -5.44 -18.25
C ILE A 89 1.18 -5.92 -18.31
N SER A 90 0.96 -7.19 -18.63
CA SER A 90 -0.38 -7.76 -18.61
C SER A 90 -0.97 -7.74 -17.20
N PRO A 91 -2.29 -7.51 -17.04
CA PRO A 91 -2.93 -7.62 -15.75
C PRO A 91 -2.68 -8.96 -15.08
N LEU A 92 -2.51 -8.94 -13.76
CA LEU A 92 -2.29 -10.15 -12.99
C LEU A 92 -3.25 -10.24 -11.80
N PRO A 93 -3.72 -11.46 -11.46
CA PRO A 93 -4.57 -11.65 -10.28
C PRO A 93 -3.86 -11.26 -8.99
N LYS A 94 -4.57 -10.62 -8.05
CA LYS A 94 -4.07 -10.22 -6.73
C LYS A 94 -2.79 -9.38 -6.83
N GLY A 95 -2.76 -8.45 -7.77
CA GLY A 95 -1.59 -7.60 -7.93
C GLY A 95 -1.74 -6.49 -8.96
N ASN A 96 -0.82 -5.57 -8.89
CA ASN A 96 -0.70 -4.42 -9.79
C ASN A 96 0.59 -4.50 -10.59
N VAL A 97 0.53 -4.06 -11.83
CA VAL A 97 1.69 -3.95 -12.71
C VAL A 97 1.68 -2.60 -13.41
N ALA A 98 2.85 -2.00 -13.57
CA ALA A 98 3.05 -0.81 -14.40
C ALA A 98 4.37 -0.89 -15.14
N GLY A 99 4.35 -0.45 -16.40
CA GLY A 99 5.53 -0.10 -17.16
C GLY A 99 5.77 1.40 -17.07
N VAL A 100 6.97 1.80 -16.70
CA VAL A 100 7.31 3.20 -16.46
C VAL A 100 8.59 3.56 -17.23
N ASN A 101 8.58 4.71 -17.90
CA ASN A 101 9.78 5.23 -18.51
C ASN A 101 10.72 5.79 -17.43
N ILE A 102 12.00 5.40 -17.51
CA ILE A 102 13.07 5.88 -16.65
C ILE A 102 14.15 6.54 -17.50
N THR A 103 14.87 7.49 -16.93
CA THR A 103 15.95 8.19 -17.67
C THR A 103 17.25 7.39 -17.72
N SER A 104 17.45 6.50 -16.74
CA SER A 104 18.62 5.64 -16.62
C SER A 104 18.34 4.51 -15.63
N LYS A 105 19.30 3.60 -15.46
CA LYS A 105 19.25 2.57 -14.39
C LYS A 105 19.88 3.06 -13.08
N SER A 106 20.06 4.37 -12.88
CA SER A 106 20.52 4.91 -11.62
C SER A 106 19.48 4.69 -10.51
N GLU A 107 19.95 4.63 -9.27
CA GLU A 107 19.09 4.44 -8.11
C GLU A 107 17.99 5.51 -8.00
N GLU A 108 18.35 6.76 -8.27
CA GLU A 108 17.42 7.88 -8.28
C GLU A 108 16.33 7.72 -9.35
N SER A 109 16.71 7.35 -10.57
CA SER A 109 15.77 7.14 -11.66
C SER A 109 14.82 5.97 -11.38
N ILE A 110 15.31 4.87 -10.80
CA ILE A 110 14.50 3.74 -10.36
C ILE A 110 13.56 4.16 -9.23
N TYR A 111 14.02 4.93 -8.24
CA TYR A 111 13.21 5.48 -7.16
C TYR A 111 12.02 6.30 -7.70
N HIS A 112 12.28 7.17 -8.68
CA HIS A 112 11.22 7.92 -9.35
C HIS A 112 10.26 7.01 -10.12
N GLY A 113 10.76 5.98 -10.80
CA GLY A 113 9.94 5.00 -11.51
C GLY A 113 9.00 4.24 -10.58
N ILE A 114 9.47 3.81 -9.41
CA ILE A 114 8.63 3.17 -8.37
C ILE A 114 7.52 4.12 -7.93
N ARG A 115 7.85 5.38 -7.65
CA ARG A 115 6.84 6.38 -7.25
C ARG A 115 5.78 6.57 -8.33
N GLU A 116 6.19 6.71 -9.57
CA GLU A 116 5.26 6.89 -10.69
C GLU A 116 4.34 5.68 -10.87
N ALA A 117 4.85 4.45 -10.74
CA ALA A 117 4.04 3.24 -10.78
C ALA A 117 2.94 3.25 -9.72
N VAL A 118 3.32 3.39 -8.44
CA VAL A 118 2.37 3.39 -7.31
C VAL A 118 1.38 4.55 -7.41
N MET A 119 1.85 5.73 -7.82
CA MET A 119 0.97 6.89 -8.02
C MET A 119 0.01 6.69 -9.20
N SER A 120 0.44 6.05 -10.28
CA SER A 120 -0.41 5.79 -11.45
C SER A 120 -1.59 4.90 -11.09
N TRP A 121 -1.36 3.83 -10.32
CA TRP A 121 -2.43 2.93 -9.84
C TRP A 121 -3.43 3.66 -8.97
N TRP A 122 -2.98 4.57 -8.11
CA TRP A 122 -3.88 5.31 -7.23
C TRP A 122 -4.64 6.41 -7.96
N ARG A 123 -3.99 7.15 -8.87
CA ARG A 123 -4.61 8.27 -9.61
C ARG A 123 -5.84 7.86 -10.42
N VAL A 124 -5.96 6.59 -10.77
CA VAL A 124 -7.13 6.06 -11.47
C VAL A 124 -8.44 6.49 -10.82
N VAL A 125 -8.50 6.58 -9.49
CA VAL A 125 -9.71 7.00 -8.77
C VAL A 125 -10.20 8.39 -9.14
N THR A 126 -9.36 9.25 -9.68
CA THR A 126 -9.74 10.60 -10.11
C THR A 126 -10.54 10.59 -11.42
N GLU A 127 -10.42 9.56 -12.22
CA GLU A 127 -10.98 9.43 -13.55
C GLU A 127 -12.05 8.33 -13.63
N SER A 128 -11.78 7.18 -13.02
CA SER A 128 -12.59 5.96 -13.09
C SER A 128 -12.59 5.19 -11.76
N GLY A 129 -13.17 5.77 -10.71
CA GLY A 129 -13.31 5.12 -9.41
C GLY A 129 -14.54 4.20 -9.32
N PRO A 130 -14.62 3.36 -8.27
CA PRO A 130 -15.82 2.60 -7.96
C PRO A 130 -16.97 3.53 -7.57
N THR A 131 -18.19 2.99 -7.56
CA THR A 131 -19.38 3.68 -7.07
C THR A 131 -19.31 3.89 -5.54
N LYS A 132 -20.22 4.72 -4.98
CA LYS A 132 -20.29 5.00 -3.54
C LYS A 132 -20.52 3.78 -2.66
N ASP A 133 -21.08 2.72 -3.22
CA ASP A 133 -21.29 1.44 -2.53
C ASP A 133 -20.00 0.66 -2.33
N VAL A 134 -18.93 1.11 -2.97
CA VAL A 134 -17.58 0.55 -2.94
C VAL A 134 -17.55 -0.96 -3.17
N ILE A 135 -18.43 -1.47 -4.04
CA ILE A 135 -18.46 -2.86 -4.47
C ILE A 135 -17.58 -3.02 -5.71
N PHE A 136 -16.77 -4.07 -5.73
CA PHE A 136 -16.00 -4.44 -6.93
C PHE A 136 -16.89 -5.14 -7.94
N GLU A 137 -17.27 -4.43 -8.99
CA GLU A 137 -18.16 -4.93 -10.02
C GLU A 137 -17.39 -5.61 -11.16
N SER A 138 -18.04 -6.55 -11.87
CA SER A 138 -17.44 -7.27 -13.00
C SER A 138 -16.93 -6.34 -14.11
N LYS A 139 -17.53 -5.16 -14.28
CA LYS A 139 -17.07 -4.14 -15.25
C LYS A 139 -15.68 -3.57 -14.95
N TYR A 140 -15.16 -3.74 -13.72
CA TYR A 140 -13.83 -3.26 -13.35
C TYR A 140 -12.73 -4.28 -13.63
N VAL A 141 -13.08 -5.55 -13.84
CA VAL A 141 -12.11 -6.62 -14.14
C VAL A 141 -11.31 -6.26 -15.39
N ASN A 142 -9.99 -6.39 -15.31
CA ASN A 142 -9.03 -6.06 -16.37
C ASN A 142 -9.08 -4.59 -16.85
N THR A 143 -9.58 -3.69 -16.01
CA THR A 143 -9.52 -2.23 -16.26
C THR A 143 -8.54 -1.55 -15.31
N SER A 144 -8.21 -0.29 -15.60
CA SER A 144 -7.36 0.51 -14.70
C SER A 144 -7.97 0.69 -13.30
N THR A 145 -9.30 0.67 -13.17
CA THR A 145 -9.98 0.75 -11.88
C THR A 145 -9.55 -0.37 -10.94
N ALA A 146 -9.25 -1.57 -11.47
CA ALA A 146 -8.78 -2.71 -10.69
C ALA A 146 -7.45 -2.43 -9.96
N PHE A 147 -6.59 -1.57 -10.50
CA PHE A 147 -5.34 -1.20 -9.83
C PHE A 147 -5.59 -0.38 -8.56
N PHE A 148 -6.50 0.59 -8.64
CA PHE A 148 -6.90 1.37 -7.48
C PHE A 148 -7.59 0.50 -6.42
N THR A 149 -8.57 -0.32 -6.84
CA THR A 149 -9.35 -1.13 -5.91
C THR A 149 -8.53 -2.20 -5.21
N GLU A 150 -7.50 -2.75 -5.88
CA GLU A 150 -6.55 -3.68 -5.24
C GLU A 150 -5.72 -3.00 -4.16
N MET A 151 -5.22 -1.77 -4.40
CA MET A 151 -4.52 -0.98 -3.38
C MET A 151 -5.43 -0.57 -2.22
N ALA A 152 -6.71 -0.32 -2.51
CA ALA A 152 -7.73 0.12 -1.55
C ALA A 152 -8.46 -1.04 -0.86
N TRP A 153 -8.16 -2.30 -1.24
CA TRP A 153 -8.83 -3.47 -0.67
C TRP A 153 -8.53 -3.62 0.81
N ALA A 154 -9.54 -3.38 1.64
CA ALA A 154 -9.35 -3.19 3.07
C ALA A 154 -8.73 -4.40 3.77
N THR A 155 -9.09 -5.61 3.37
CA THR A 155 -8.63 -6.86 3.98
C THR A 155 -7.25 -7.33 3.51
N ASN A 156 -6.62 -6.61 2.56
CA ASN A 156 -5.20 -6.84 2.27
C ASN A 156 -4.37 -6.44 3.50
N GLU A 157 -3.56 -7.37 3.98
CA GLU A 157 -2.69 -7.24 5.15
C GLU A 157 -1.22 -7.14 4.77
N LYS A 158 -0.86 -7.65 3.57
CA LYS A 158 0.52 -7.75 3.12
C LYS A 158 0.69 -7.27 1.70
N VAL A 159 1.85 -6.69 1.42
CA VAL A 159 2.30 -6.33 0.08
C VAL A 159 3.77 -6.68 -0.10
N GLY A 160 4.11 -7.21 -1.26
CA GLY A 160 5.50 -7.40 -1.69
C GLY A 160 5.63 -6.98 -3.14
N CYS A 161 6.67 -6.22 -3.47
CA CYS A 161 6.84 -5.68 -4.81
C CYS A 161 8.22 -6.05 -5.38
N GLY A 162 8.27 -6.19 -6.69
CA GLY A 162 9.47 -6.42 -7.46
C GLY A 162 9.55 -5.47 -8.64
N LEU A 163 10.74 -5.29 -9.16
CA LEU A 163 10.98 -4.46 -10.34
C LEU A 163 12.03 -5.09 -11.26
N ALA A 164 11.93 -4.77 -12.55
CA ALA A 164 12.94 -5.13 -13.55
C ALA A 164 13.15 -3.99 -14.54
N ALA A 165 14.39 -3.63 -14.79
CA ALA A 165 14.75 -2.73 -15.88
C ALA A 165 14.82 -3.53 -17.18
N CYS A 166 13.75 -3.50 -17.97
CA CYS A 166 13.59 -4.32 -19.18
C CYS A 166 14.42 -3.81 -20.37
N ASN A 167 14.79 -2.55 -20.33
CA ASN A 167 15.80 -1.94 -21.22
C ASN A 167 16.44 -0.73 -20.50
N GLN A 168 17.16 0.12 -21.22
CA GLN A 168 17.86 1.27 -20.60
C GLN A 168 16.90 2.33 -20.06
N THR A 169 15.69 2.41 -20.60
CA THR A 169 14.72 3.48 -20.33
C THR A 169 13.36 2.98 -19.89
N TYR A 170 13.20 1.68 -19.61
CA TYR A 170 11.91 1.08 -19.28
C TYR A 170 12.00 0.17 -18.07
N LEU A 171 11.23 0.51 -17.06
CA LEU A 171 11.10 -0.22 -15.79
C LEU A 171 9.71 -0.85 -15.70
N VAL A 172 9.66 -2.13 -15.37
CA VAL A 172 8.43 -2.81 -14.95
C VAL A 172 8.42 -2.91 -13.45
N VAL A 173 7.36 -2.41 -12.81
CA VAL A 173 7.10 -2.48 -11.38
C VAL A 173 5.87 -3.34 -11.15
N VAL A 174 5.97 -4.30 -10.24
CA VAL A 174 4.91 -5.26 -9.90
C VAL A 174 4.73 -5.27 -8.40
N CYS A 175 3.48 -5.23 -7.92
CA CYS A 175 3.16 -5.47 -6.52
C CYS A 175 2.16 -6.61 -6.41
N ARG A 176 2.35 -7.51 -5.45
CA ARG A 176 1.46 -8.59 -5.06
C ARG A 176 0.87 -8.30 -3.70
N TYR A 177 -0.38 -8.72 -3.47
CA TYR A 177 -1.09 -8.50 -2.23
C TYR A 177 -1.61 -9.81 -1.65
N SER A 178 -1.74 -9.86 -0.32
CA SER A 178 -2.30 -11.02 0.39
C SER A 178 -3.29 -10.53 1.46
N PRO A 179 -4.46 -11.18 1.54
CA PRO A 179 -4.96 -12.34 0.78
C PRO A 179 -5.28 -12.06 -0.70
N GLY A 180 -5.27 -10.80 -1.12
CA GLY A 180 -5.65 -10.33 -2.43
C GLY A 180 -7.11 -9.92 -2.51
N GLY A 181 -7.39 -8.92 -3.34
CA GLY A 181 -8.69 -8.28 -3.50
C GLY A 181 -9.33 -8.52 -4.86
N ASN A 182 -10.13 -7.53 -5.27
CA ASN A 182 -10.81 -7.50 -6.55
C ASN A 182 -11.75 -8.70 -6.79
N ILE A 183 -12.45 -9.13 -5.72
CA ILE A 183 -13.43 -10.21 -5.77
C ILE A 183 -14.77 -9.62 -6.21
N VAL A 184 -15.28 -10.08 -7.36
CA VAL A 184 -16.53 -9.55 -7.93
C VAL A 184 -17.69 -9.76 -6.98
N GLY A 185 -18.44 -8.70 -6.70
CA GLY A 185 -19.58 -8.66 -5.80
C GLY A 185 -19.23 -8.36 -4.35
N GLU A 186 -17.95 -8.32 -3.98
CA GLU A 186 -17.54 -7.98 -2.61
C GLU A 186 -17.23 -6.49 -2.46
N GLN A 187 -17.32 -6.02 -1.20
CA GLN A 187 -16.93 -4.67 -0.86
C GLN A 187 -15.41 -4.52 -0.86
N ILE A 188 -14.92 -3.46 -1.49
CA ILE A 188 -13.51 -3.06 -1.45
C ILE A 188 -13.09 -2.73 -0.01
N TYR A 189 -13.99 -2.08 0.72
CA TYR A 189 -13.89 -1.80 2.16
C TYR A 189 -15.27 -1.53 2.75
N LYS A 190 -15.42 -1.57 4.07
CA LYS A 190 -16.67 -1.24 4.75
C LYS A 190 -16.80 0.27 4.91
N PRO A 191 -17.84 0.91 4.33
CA PRO A 191 -18.12 2.33 4.53
C PRO A 191 -18.48 2.62 5.99
N ASN A 192 -17.56 3.23 6.74
CA ASN A 192 -17.77 3.63 8.13
C ASN A 192 -16.68 4.60 8.57
N LYS A 193 -16.80 5.18 9.77
CA LYS A 193 -15.70 5.95 10.40
C LYS A 193 -14.46 5.06 10.57
N PRO A 194 -13.26 5.64 10.46
CA PRO A 194 -12.01 4.88 10.59
C PRO A 194 -11.98 4.00 11.83
N CYS A 195 -11.48 2.80 11.69
CA CYS A 195 -11.30 1.78 12.73
C CYS A 195 -12.57 1.18 13.36
N VAL A 196 -13.77 1.62 13.00
CA VAL A 196 -15.01 1.09 13.63
C VAL A 196 -15.22 -0.40 13.35
N ASP A 197 -14.78 -0.86 12.20
CA ASP A 197 -14.94 -2.25 11.72
C ASP A 197 -13.61 -3.00 11.63
N CYS A 198 -12.63 -2.63 12.44
CA CYS A 198 -11.34 -3.34 12.45
C CYS A 198 -11.55 -4.84 12.71
N PRO A 199 -10.88 -5.72 11.92
CA PRO A 199 -10.97 -7.16 12.11
C PRO A 199 -10.60 -7.59 13.52
N HIS A 200 -11.16 -8.73 13.97
CA HIS A 200 -10.81 -9.32 15.27
C HIS A 200 -9.31 -9.57 15.35
N LYS A 201 -8.68 -9.25 16.47
CA LYS A 201 -7.22 -9.32 16.72
C LYS A 201 -6.41 -8.23 16.02
N SER A 202 -7.03 -7.16 15.54
CA SER A 202 -6.32 -5.96 15.12
C SER A 202 -6.61 -4.81 16.08
N THR A 203 -5.70 -3.84 16.14
CA THR A 203 -5.83 -2.61 16.92
C THR A 203 -5.94 -1.41 16.01
N CYS A 204 -6.62 -0.36 16.47
CA CYS A 204 -6.69 0.89 15.71
C CYS A 204 -5.42 1.72 15.90
N SER A 205 -4.87 2.24 14.81
CA SER A 205 -3.93 3.37 14.80
C SER A 205 -4.73 4.65 14.57
N PRO A 206 -5.06 5.43 15.62
CA PRO A 206 -5.97 6.57 15.48
C PRO A 206 -5.43 7.66 14.55
N ASP A 207 -4.12 7.91 14.59
CA ASP A 207 -3.46 8.93 13.78
C ASP A 207 -3.53 8.60 12.29
N GLU A 208 -3.43 7.32 11.94
CA GLU A 208 -3.50 6.85 10.56
C GLU A 208 -4.91 6.45 10.13
N GLY A 209 -5.80 6.12 11.08
CA GLY A 209 -7.13 5.59 10.80
C GLY A 209 -7.08 4.19 10.19
N LEU A 210 -6.03 3.43 10.48
CA LEU A 210 -5.79 2.09 9.98
C LEU A 210 -5.91 1.04 11.09
N CYS A 211 -6.32 -0.16 10.72
CA CYS A 211 -6.33 -1.32 11.59
C CYS A 211 -4.97 -2.02 11.50
N VAL A 212 -4.28 -2.18 12.62
CA VAL A 212 -2.95 -2.81 12.70
C VAL A 212 -3.12 -4.25 13.17
N GLY A 213 -2.66 -5.19 12.37
CA GLY A 213 -2.64 -6.62 12.74
C GLY A 213 -1.66 -6.89 13.88
N SER A 214 -1.97 -7.90 14.70
CA SER A 214 -1.11 -8.37 15.79
C SER A 214 0.02 -9.27 15.29
#